data_d0b6591f429abaa37d7b193fd0dcd5d7
#
_entry.id   d0b6591f429abaa37d7b193fd0dcd5d7
#
_cell.length_a   1.000
_cell.length_b   1.000
_cell.length_c   1.000
_cell.angle_alpha   90.00
_cell.angle_beta   90.00
_cell.angle_gamma   90.00
#
_symmetry.space_group_name_H-M   'P 1'
#
loop_
_entity.id
_entity.type
_entity.pdbx_description
1 polymer ?
#
loop_
_entity_poly.entity_id
_entity_poly.type
_entity_poly.pdbx_seq_one_letter_code
_entity_poly.pdbx_strand_id
1 'polypeptide(L)'
;QQGQRILEHFLWQIAECDPTWTMSGIIDEQVARIRDQVGDSRVICGLSGGVDSAVAAALVQRAVGDQLTCIFVDHGLLRTGEVEQVQRDFVAATDVRLVTVDARERFLNALEGVEEPETKRKIIGREFIRVFEDAARQVVTEAGSGGSVDFLVQGTLYPDVVESGGGSGTANIKSHHNVGGLPDDLEFT
;
A
#
# COMPACT_ATOMS: atom_id res chain seq x y z
N GLN A 1 9.56 36.91 -8.15
CA GLN A 1 10.91 36.68 -7.60
C GLN A 1 11.07 37.13 -6.13
N GLN A 2 10.15 37.89 -5.56
CA GLN A 2 10.21 38.32 -4.15
C GLN A 2 9.28 37.49 -3.20
N GLY A 3 8.38 36.68 -3.73
CA GLY A 3 7.38 35.97 -2.94
C GLY A 3 7.97 35.06 -1.88
N GLN A 4 8.99 34.27 -2.21
CA GLN A 4 9.68 33.40 -1.26
C GLN A 4 10.28 34.19 -0.08
N ARG A 5 10.96 35.32 -0.36
CA ARG A 5 11.54 36.15 0.70
C ARG A 5 10.49 36.77 1.63
N ILE A 6 9.31 37.08 1.10
CA ILE A 6 8.18 37.59 1.91
C ILE A 6 7.68 36.49 2.82
N LEU A 7 7.52 35.26 2.32
CA LEU A 7 7.11 34.09 3.12
C LEU A 7 8.14 33.76 4.19
N GLU A 8 9.43 33.72 3.84
CA GLU A 8 10.52 33.47 4.77
C GLU A 8 10.55 34.53 5.89
N HIS A 9 10.44 35.82 5.52
CA HIS A 9 10.41 36.90 6.48
C HIS A 9 9.20 36.79 7.43
N PHE A 10 8.03 36.48 6.88
CA PHE A 10 6.82 36.31 7.67
C PHE A 10 6.96 35.13 8.63
N LEU A 11 7.36 33.95 8.13
CA LEU A 11 7.43 32.74 8.92
C LEU A 11 8.50 32.82 10.03
N TRP A 12 9.70 33.31 9.69
CA TRP A 12 10.82 33.22 10.63
C TRP A 12 10.99 34.47 11.50
N GLN A 13 10.58 35.66 11.05
CA GLN A 13 10.81 36.90 11.77
C GLN A 13 9.54 37.50 12.37
N ILE A 14 8.37 37.24 11.82
CA ILE A 14 7.11 37.75 12.33
C ILE A 14 6.35 36.69 13.13
N ALA A 15 6.20 35.48 12.57
CA ALA A 15 5.51 34.35 13.20
C ALA A 15 6.42 33.51 14.10
N GLU A 16 7.74 33.73 14.04
CA GLU A 16 8.76 33.04 14.84
C GLU A 16 8.64 31.51 14.76
N CYS A 17 8.26 30.97 13.57
CA CYS A 17 8.15 29.55 13.35
C CYS A 17 9.54 28.92 13.24
N ASP A 18 9.84 27.96 14.09
CA ASP A 18 11.07 27.18 13.96
C ASP A 18 10.98 26.22 12.76
N PRO A 19 12.02 26.11 11.90
CA PRO A 19 12.05 25.20 10.77
C PRO A 19 12.33 23.75 11.22
N THR A 20 11.47 23.22 12.10
CA THR A 20 11.61 21.88 12.69
C THR A 20 11.09 20.78 11.79
N TRP A 21 10.26 21.12 10.80
CA TRP A 21 9.61 20.17 9.91
C TRP A 21 10.51 19.89 8.68
N THR A 22 11.37 18.89 8.80
CA THR A 22 12.25 18.44 7.71
C THR A 22 11.79 17.07 7.21
N MET A 23 12.06 16.75 5.94
CA MET A 23 11.69 15.45 5.35
C MET A 23 12.33 14.28 6.10
N SER A 24 13.58 14.41 6.54
CA SER A 24 14.25 13.38 7.35
C SER A 24 13.60 13.24 8.73
N GLY A 25 13.26 14.33 9.39
CA GLY A 25 12.57 14.32 10.68
C GLY A 25 11.21 13.66 10.60
N ILE A 26 10.44 13.92 9.53
CA ILE A 26 9.14 13.27 9.28
C ILE A 26 9.30 11.75 9.13
N ILE A 27 10.29 11.31 8.33
CA ILE A 27 10.54 9.89 8.13
C ILE A 27 10.88 9.20 9.46
N ASP A 28 11.76 9.79 10.26
CA ASP A 28 12.19 9.22 11.53
C ASP A 28 11.03 9.18 12.56
N GLU A 29 10.19 10.21 12.58
CA GLU A 29 8.97 10.26 13.39
C GLU A 29 7.97 9.16 12.98
N GLN A 30 7.70 9.02 11.67
CA GLN A 30 6.80 7.98 11.18
C GLN A 30 7.34 6.57 11.45
N VAL A 31 8.63 6.34 11.28
CA VAL A 31 9.29 5.07 11.60
C VAL A 31 9.14 4.74 13.09
N ALA A 32 9.37 5.72 13.99
CA ALA A 32 9.20 5.51 15.42
C ALA A 32 7.73 5.17 15.76
N ARG A 33 6.78 5.93 15.21
CA ARG A 33 5.35 5.70 15.40
C ARG A 33 4.89 4.33 14.93
N ILE A 34 5.34 3.90 13.73
CA ILE A 34 5.01 2.57 13.20
C ILE A 34 5.57 1.49 14.12
N ARG A 35 6.80 1.62 14.59
CA ARG A 35 7.43 0.67 15.50
C ARG A 35 6.67 0.54 16.82
N ASP A 36 6.26 1.65 17.39
CA ASP A 36 5.48 1.67 18.64
C ASP A 36 4.09 1.04 18.45
N GLN A 37 3.46 1.28 17.32
CA GLN A 37 2.14 0.74 16.98
C GLN A 37 2.18 -0.77 16.72
N VAL A 38 3.17 -1.25 15.97
CA VAL A 38 3.28 -2.65 15.56
C VAL A 38 3.78 -3.53 16.71
N GLY A 39 4.73 -3.03 17.50
CA GLY A 39 5.35 -3.83 18.57
C GLY A 39 5.97 -5.12 18.02
N ASP A 40 5.60 -6.26 18.60
CA ASP A 40 6.10 -7.58 18.22
C ASP A 40 5.22 -8.29 17.16
N SER A 41 4.14 -7.64 16.69
CA SER A 41 3.22 -8.22 15.71
C SER A 41 3.83 -8.28 14.32
N ARG A 42 3.29 -9.16 13.48
CA ARG A 42 3.67 -9.23 12.05
C ARG A 42 2.77 -8.35 11.21
N VAL A 43 3.32 -7.89 10.09
CA VAL A 43 2.69 -6.95 9.17
C VAL A 43 2.65 -7.54 7.77
N ILE A 44 1.52 -7.43 7.09
CA ILE A 44 1.38 -7.73 5.66
C ILE A 44 1.22 -6.42 4.90
N CYS A 45 1.89 -6.31 3.75
CA CYS A 45 1.75 -5.18 2.85
C CYS A 45 1.37 -5.64 1.44
N GLY A 46 0.28 -5.08 0.88
CA GLY A 46 -0.05 -5.24 -0.53
C GLY A 46 0.85 -4.37 -1.40
N LEU A 47 1.69 -5.00 -2.23
CA LEU A 47 2.57 -4.30 -3.16
C LEU A 47 1.96 -4.31 -4.56
N SER A 48 1.64 -3.13 -5.11
CA SER A 48 1.00 -2.99 -6.42
C SER A 48 1.95 -2.75 -7.57
N GLY A 49 3.27 -2.65 -7.31
CA GLY A 49 4.26 -2.18 -8.29
C GLY A 49 4.30 -0.65 -8.45
N GLY A 50 3.35 0.08 -7.87
CA GLY A 50 3.31 1.54 -7.86
C GLY A 50 4.21 2.15 -6.77
N VAL A 51 4.59 3.43 -6.96
CA VAL A 51 5.46 4.17 -6.05
C VAL A 51 4.88 4.29 -4.65
N ASP A 52 3.56 4.46 -4.51
CA ASP A 52 2.91 4.69 -3.22
C ASP A 52 3.00 3.46 -2.31
N SER A 53 2.69 2.27 -2.85
CA SER A 53 2.84 1.02 -2.12
C SER A 53 4.31 0.70 -1.80
N ALA A 54 5.23 1.04 -2.70
CA ALA A 54 6.66 0.86 -2.49
C ALA A 54 7.19 1.76 -1.37
N VAL A 55 6.78 3.02 -1.32
CA VAL A 55 7.15 3.96 -0.24
C VAL A 55 6.57 3.52 1.10
N ALA A 56 5.29 3.13 1.13
CA ALA A 56 4.66 2.62 2.35
C ALA A 56 5.39 1.38 2.87
N ALA A 57 5.66 0.40 2.01
CA ALA A 57 6.40 -0.81 2.37
C ALA A 57 7.84 -0.50 2.86
N ALA A 58 8.56 0.42 2.22
CA ALA A 58 9.90 0.82 2.62
C ALA A 58 9.92 1.50 4.00
N LEU A 59 8.92 2.34 4.31
CA LEU A 59 8.79 2.97 5.63
C LEU A 59 8.53 1.92 6.71
N VAL A 60 7.61 0.99 6.46
CA VAL A 60 7.30 -0.08 7.41
C VAL A 60 8.49 -1.02 7.57
N GLN A 61 9.17 -1.41 6.50
CA GLN A 61 10.38 -2.21 6.56
C GLN A 61 11.47 -1.57 7.44
N ARG A 62 11.68 -0.26 7.28
CA ARG A 62 12.63 0.49 8.12
C ARG A 62 12.23 0.51 9.59
N ALA A 63 10.95 0.44 9.89
CA ALA A 63 10.43 0.43 11.25
C ALA A 63 10.52 -0.94 11.92
N VAL A 64 10.09 -2.00 11.24
CA VAL A 64 9.82 -3.32 11.83
C VAL A 64 10.68 -4.47 11.26
N GLY A 65 11.45 -4.21 10.19
CA GLY A 65 12.36 -5.21 9.62
C GLY A 65 11.65 -6.49 9.18
N ASP A 66 12.13 -7.63 9.65
CA ASP A 66 11.67 -8.98 9.28
C ASP A 66 10.21 -9.30 9.68
N GLN A 67 9.55 -8.43 10.44
CA GLN A 67 8.13 -8.58 10.76
C GLN A 67 7.24 -8.28 9.55
N LEU A 68 7.76 -7.57 8.52
CA LEU A 68 7.03 -7.23 7.31
C LEU A 68 7.13 -8.34 6.26
N THR A 69 5.98 -8.74 5.70
CA THR A 69 5.89 -9.56 4.48
C THR A 69 5.10 -8.80 3.42
N CYS A 70 5.69 -8.55 2.27
CA CYS A 70 5.00 -7.98 1.13
C CYS A 70 4.41 -9.07 0.24
N ILE A 71 3.19 -8.84 -0.25
CA ILE A 71 2.49 -9.71 -1.21
C ILE A 71 2.32 -8.94 -2.51
N PHE A 72 2.85 -9.52 -3.59
CA PHE A 72 2.72 -9.00 -4.95
C PHE A 72 1.94 -9.99 -5.82
N VAL A 73 0.87 -9.52 -6.44
CA VAL A 73 0.00 -10.36 -7.29
C VAL A 73 0.30 -10.09 -8.75
N ASP A 74 0.82 -11.10 -9.45
CA ASP A 74 0.89 -11.10 -10.91
C ASP A 74 -0.45 -11.54 -11.50
N HIS A 75 -1.24 -10.58 -11.93
CA HIS A 75 -2.56 -10.79 -12.53
C HIS A 75 -2.53 -10.89 -14.07
N GLY A 76 -1.35 -10.89 -14.70
CA GLY A 76 -1.20 -10.99 -16.14
C GLY A 76 -1.55 -9.74 -16.94
N LEU A 77 -1.90 -8.64 -16.28
CA LEU A 77 -2.23 -7.34 -16.89
C LEU A 77 -1.17 -6.28 -16.60
N LEU A 78 -0.02 -6.72 -16.08
CA LEU A 78 1.14 -5.88 -15.80
C LEU A 78 1.89 -5.54 -17.10
N ARG A 79 2.73 -4.51 -17.03
CA ARG A 79 3.63 -4.19 -18.14
C ARG A 79 4.71 -5.24 -18.26
N THR A 80 5.21 -5.44 -19.47
CA THR A 80 6.32 -6.36 -19.72
C THR A 80 7.53 -6.01 -18.85
N GLY A 81 8.02 -6.99 -18.08
CA GLY A 81 9.17 -6.84 -17.19
C GLY A 81 8.88 -6.20 -15.83
N GLU A 82 7.64 -5.83 -15.52
CA GLU A 82 7.28 -5.19 -14.24
C GLU A 82 7.40 -6.15 -13.06
N VAL A 83 7.03 -7.42 -13.24
CA VAL A 83 7.17 -8.47 -12.20
C VAL A 83 8.64 -8.64 -11.82
N GLU A 84 9.50 -8.84 -12.81
CA GLU A 84 10.93 -9.02 -12.62
C GLU A 84 11.59 -7.76 -12.03
N GLN A 85 11.10 -6.59 -12.42
CA GLN A 85 11.58 -5.32 -11.87
C GLN A 85 11.24 -5.21 -10.37
N VAL A 86 10.01 -5.48 -9.99
CA VAL A 86 9.60 -5.44 -8.57
C VAL A 86 10.40 -6.46 -7.76
N GLN A 87 10.52 -7.69 -8.24
CA GLN A 87 11.28 -8.74 -7.54
C GLN A 87 12.75 -8.39 -7.36
N ARG A 88 13.39 -7.85 -8.41
CA ARG A 88 14.81 -7.53 -8.37
C ARG A 88 15.09 -6.21 -7.64
N ASP A 89 14.43 -5.13 -8.06
CA ASP A 89 14.82 -3.79 -7.66
C ASP A 89 14.27 -3.43 -6.27
N PHE A 90 13.02 -3.82 -5.97
CA PHE A 90 12.42 -3.53 -4.66
C PHE A 90 13.02 -4.39 -3.56
N VAL A 91 13.17 -5.69 -3.77
CA VAL A 91 13.77 -6.59 -2.78
C VAL A 91 15.23 -6.22 -2.52
N ALA A 92 16.01 -5.95 -3.58
CA ALA A 92 17.42 -5.54 -3.41
C ALA A 92 17.59 -4.22 -2.65
N ALA A 93 16.62 -3.29 -2.78
CA ALA A 93 16.67 -1.99 -2.11
C ALA A 93 16.18 -2.03 -0.66
N THR A 94 15.30 -2.97 -0.30
CA THR A 94 14.61 -2.98 0.99
C THR A 94 14.89 -4.20 1.85
N ASP A 95 15.45 -5.26 1.28
CA ASP A 95 15.65 -6.57 1.94
C ASP A 95 14.35 -7.16 2.53
N VAL A 96 13.21 -6.82 1.93
CA VAL A 96 11.89 -7.24 2.40
C VAL A 96 11.58 -8.67 1.96
N ARG A 97 10.88 -9.42 2.80
CA ARG A 97 10.30 -10.70 2.40
C ARG A 97 9.16 -10.45 1.41
N LEU A 98 9.34 -10.87 0.14
CA LEU A 98 8.36 -10.74 -0.92
C LEU A 98 7.76 -12.10 -1.30
N VAL A 99 6.44 -12.21 -1.21
CA VAL A 99 5.65 -13.33 -1.72
C VAL A 99 5.02 -12.90 -3.03
N THR A 100 5.41 -13.53 -4.14
CA THR A 100 4.81 -13.29 -5.45
C THR A 100 3.79 -14.38 -5.77
N VAL A 101 2.57 -13.97 -6.06
CA VAL A 101 1.45 -14.87 -6.40
C VAL A 101 1.19 -14.80 -7.89
N ASP A 102 1.39 -15.90 -8.61
CA ASP A 102 0.98 -16.03 -10.02
C ASP A 102 -0.53 -16.32 -10.09
N ALA A 103 -1.30 -15.32 -10.49
CA ALA A 103 -2.75 -15.40 -10.65
C ALA A 103 -3.20 -15.14 -12.11
N ARG A 104 -2.27 -15.15 -13.06
CA ARG A 104 -2.51 -14.78 -14.47
C ARG A 104 -3.68 -15.52 -15.08
N GLU A 105 -3.68 -16.85 -14.98
CA GLU A 105 -4.76 -17.68 -15.54
C GLU A 105 -6.11 -17.36 -14.90
N ARG A 106 -6.15 -17.15 -13.59
CA ARG A 106 -7.37 -16.82 -12.86
C ARG A 106 -7.99 -15.52 -13.36
N PHE A 107 -7.19 -14.46 -13.52
CA PHE A 107 -7.67 -13.17 -14.01
C PHE A 107 -8.07 -13.22 -15.47
N LEU A 108 -7.28 -13.85 -16.34
CA LEU A 108 -7.59 -13.95 -17.77
C LEU A 108 -8.87 -14.74 -18.00
N ASN A 109 -9.06 -15.86 -17.31
CA ASN A 109 -10.29 -16.67 -17.40
C ASN A 109 -11.51 -15.88 -16.90
N ALA A 110 -11.38 -15.12 -15.81
CA ALA A 110 -12.48 -14.30 -15.29
C ALA A 110 -12.87 -13.15 -16.22
N LEU A 111 -11.97 -12.70 -17.10
CA LEU A 111 -12.18 -11.62 -18.06
C LEU A 111 -12.57 -12.13 -19.45
N GLU A 112 -12.58 -13.44 -19.69
CA GLU A 112 -12.91 -14.00 -20.99
C GLU A 112 -14.32 -13.59 -21.43
N GLY A 113 -14.44 -13.04 -22.65
CA GLY A 113 -15.71 -12.56 -23.21
C GLY A 113 -16.29 -11.30 -22.59
N VAL A 114 -15.62 -10.68 -21.63
CA VAL A 114 -16.08 -9.43 -21.03
C VAL A 114 -15.55 -8.25 -21.84
N GLU A 115 -16.45 -7.46 -22.42
CA GLU A 115 -16.09 -6.29 -23.26
C GLU A 115 -16.24 -4.96 -22.49
N GLU A 116 -17.25 -4.86 -21.65
CA GLU A 116 -17.65 -3.63 -20.98
C GLU A 116 -16.59 -3.22 -19.89
N PRO A 117 -16.02 -1.99 -19.97
CA PRO A 117 -14.90 -1.57 -19.14
C PRO A 117 -15.18 -1.57 -17.63
N GLU A 118 -16.37 -1.15 -17.21
CA GLU A 118 -16.71 -1.10 -15.78
C GLU A 118 -16.90 -2.50 -15.19
N THR A 119 -17.43 -3.42 -15.98
CA THR A 119 -17.52 -4.84 -15.62
C THR A 119 -16.14 -5.44 -15.45
N LYS A 120 -15.20 -5.15 -16.36
CA LYS A 120 -13.79 -5.56 -16.24
C LYS A 120 -13.17 -5.07 -14.92
N ARG A 121 -13.34 -3.79 -14.60
CA ARG A 121 -12.81 -3.23 -13.33
C ARG A 121 -13.35 -3.95 -12.10
N LYS A 122 -14.65 -4.20 -12.04
CA LYS A 122 -15.29 -4.90 -10.93
C LYS A 122 -14.78 -6.33 -10.79
N ILE A 123 -14.59 -7.04 -11.91
CA ILE A 123 -14.03 -8.39 -11.91
C ILE A 123 -12.59 -8.36 -11.41
N ILE A 124 -11.74 -7.49 -11.97
CA ILE A 124 -10.33 -7.36 -11.56
C ILE A 124 -10.23 -7.05 -10.08
N GLY A 125 -10.98 -6.06 -9.58
CA GLY A 125 -10.97 -5.70 -8.16
C GLY A 125 -11.39 -6.86 -7.26
N ARG A 126 -12.47 -7.55 -7.58
CA ARG A 126 -12.94 -8.70 -6.82
C ARG A 126 -11.94 -9.86 -6.81
N GLU A 127 -11.39 -10.22 -7.97
CA GLU A 127 -10.41 -11.31 -8.05
C GLU A 127 -9.10 -10.93 -7.34
N PHE A 128 -8.68 -9.66 -7.41
CA PHE A 128 -7.50 -9.19 -6.69
C PHE A 128 -7.65 -9.36 -5.18
N ILE A 129 -8.78 -8.93 -4.62
CA ILE A 129 -9.06 -9.09 -3.19
C ILE A 129 -8.98 -10.58 -2.81
N ARG A 130 -9.66 -11.46 -3.52
CA ARG A 130 -9.67 -12.89 -3.23
C ARG A 130 -8.28 -13.54 -3.27
N VAL A 131 -7.49 -13.21 -4.30
CA VAL A 131 -6.12 -13.72 -4.42
C VAL A 131 -5.24 -13.21 -3.28
N PHE A 132 -5.40 -11.92 -2.95
CA PHE A 132 -4.67 -11.32 -1.84
C PHE A 132 -5.03 -11.95 -0.49
N GLU A 133 -6.31 -12.20 -0.24
CA GLU A 133 -6.79 -12.89 0.96
C GLU A 133 -6.23 -14.30 1.10
N ASP A 134 -6.29 -15.08 0.01
CA ASP A 134 -5.74 -16.44 -0.01
C ASP A 134 -4.23 -16.42 0.34
N ALA A 135 -3.48 -15.48 -0.25
CA ALA A 135 -2.06 -15.31 0.02
C ALA A 135 -1.79 -14.82 1.46
N ALA A 136 -2.60 -13.88 1.96
CA ALA A 136 -2.48 -13.39 3.33
C ALA A 136 -2.73 -14.51 4.35
N ARG A 137 -3.75 -15.32 4.16
CA ARG A 137 -4.02 -16.51 5.01
C ARG A 137 -2.86 -17.51 4.98
N GLN A 138 -2.25 -17.71 3.83
CA GLN A 138 -1.08 -18.57 3.72
C GLN A 138 0.10 -18.02 4.52
N VAL A 139 0.38 -16.71 4.40
CA VAL A 139 1.43 -16.04 5.19
C VAL A 139 1.16 -16.15 6.69
N VAL A 140 -0.09 -15.95 7.12
CA VAL A 140 -0.51 -16.11 8.53
C VAL A 140 -0.28 -17.55 8.99
N THR A 141 -0.66 -18.55 8.18
CA THR A 141 -0.49 -19.97 8.51
C THR A 141 0.99 -20.37 8.59
N GLU A 142 1.83 -19.88 7.67
CA GLU A 142 3.27 -20.13 7.68
C GLU A 142 3.98 -19.42 8.85
N ALA A 143 3.42 -18.32 9.34
CA ALA A 143 3.92 -17.64 10.53
C ALA A 143 3.86 -18.50 11.80
N GLY A 144 2.91 -19.43 11.87
CA GLY A 144 2.78 -20.40 12.94
C GLY A 144 2.69 -19.77 14.33
N SER A 145 3.37 -20.39 15.31
CA SER A 145 3.43 -19.89 16.70
C SER A 145 4.36 -18.66 16.91
N GLY A 146 4.87 -18.06 15.84
CA GLY A 146 5.86 -16.98 15.89
C GLY A 146 5.28 -15.56 15.97
N GLY A 147 4.01 -15.38 16.31
CA GLY A 147 3.33 -14.09 16.44
C GLY A 147 2.07 -13.98 15.59
N SER A 148 1.13 -13.13 16.00
CA SER A 148 -0.05 -12.80 15.22
C SER A 148 0.30 -11.88 14.05
N VAL A 149 -0.46 -11.98 12.96
CA VAL A 149 -0.41 -11.01 11.86
C VAL A 149 -1.60 -10.08 12.04
N ASP A 150 -1.36 -8.91 12.62
CA ASP A 150 -2.43 -8.02 13.10
C ASP A 150 -2.58 -6.76 12.22
N PHE A 151 -1.62 -6.50 11.34
CA PHE A 151 -1.58 -5.27 10.57
C PHE A 151 -1.52 -5.50 9.07
N LEU A 152 -2.34 -4.72 8.35
CA LEU A 152 -2.30 -4.62 6.90
C LEU A 152 -1.88 -3.20 6.49
N VAL A 153 -0.87 -3.11 5.63
CA VAL A 153 -0.41 -1.86 5.02
C VAL A 153 -0.95 -1.74 3.61
N GLN A 154 -1.62 -0.63 3.35
CA GLN A 154 -2.10 -0.25 2.03
C GLN A 154 -1.59 1.14 1.65
N GLY A 155 -0.98 1.25 0.48
CA GLY A 155 -0.57 2.53 -0.08
C GLY A 155 -1.75 3.23 -0.74
N THR A 156 -2.43 4.12 -0.01
CA THR A 156 -3.56 4.91 -0.52
C THR A 156 -3.28 6.39 -0.31
N LEU A 157 -3.42 7.20 -1.35
CA LEU A 157 -3.28 8.64 -1.26
C LEU A 157 -4.56 9.29 -0.73
N TYR A 158 -4.42 10.35 0.08
CA TYR A 158 -5.55 11.09 0.62
C TYR A 158 -6.52 11.61 -0.45
N PRO A 159 -6.09 12.13 -1.62
CA PRO A 159 -7.01 12.48 -2.70
C PRO A 159 -7.87 11.31 -3.18
N ASP A 160 -7.32 10.11 -3.23
CA ASP A 160 -8.08 8.91 -3.64
C ASP A 160 -9.15 8.53 -2.61
N VAL A 161 -8.87 8.74 -1.32
CA VAL A 161 -9.86 8.55 -0.25
C VAL A 161 -11.01 9.55 -0.39
N VAL A 162 -10.71 10.83 -0.64
CA VAL A 162 -11.70 11.89 -0.81
C VAL A 162 -12.56 11.66 -2.06
N GLU A 163 -11.94 11.24 -3.17
CA GLU A 163 -12.64 10.94 -4.43
C GLU A 163 -13.51 9.67 -4.35
N SER A 164 -13.15 8.72 -3.49
CA SER A 164 -13.89 7.46 -3.27
C SER A 164 -14.93 7.57 -2.17
N GLY A 165 -14.77 8.50 -1.23
CA GLY A 165 -15.68 8.74 -0.13
C GLY A 165 -16.93 9.47 -0.62
N GLY A 166 -18.03 8.73 -0.82
CA GLY A 166 -19.29 9.24 -1.29
C GLY A 166 -19.91 10.28 -0.36
N GLY A 167 -19.55 11.54 -0.53
CA GLY A 167 -20.36 12.67 -0.10
C GLY A 167 -21.63 12.72 -0.96
N SER A 168 -22.78 12.89 -0.37
CA SER A 168 -24.07 13.05 -1.07
C SER A 168 -23.98 14.21 -2.06
N GLY A 169 -23.71 13.92 -3.35
CA GLY A 169 -23.70 14.91 -4.43
C GLY A 169 -22.52 14.87 -5.39
N THR A 170 -21.48 14.07 -5.14
CA THR A 170 -20.38 13.86 -6.09
C THR A 170 -20.52 12.49 -6.76
N ALA A 171 -20.43 12.45 -8.09
CA ALA A 171 -20.37 11.19 -8.83
C ALA A 171 -19.18 10.38 -8.30
N ASN A 172 -19.40 9.11 -7.95
CA ASN A 172 -18.38 8.16 -7.58
C ASN A 172 -17.44 7.94 -8.78
N ILE A 173 -16.37 8.75 -8.89
CA ILE A 173 -15.49 8.76 -10.06
C ILE A 173 -14.48 7.61 -10.01
N LYS A 174 -14.18 7.08 -8.81
CA LYS A 174 -13.23 5.98 -8.62
C LYS A 174 -13.73 4.97 -7.59
N SER A 175 -14.29 3.87 -8.05
CA SER A 175 -14.74 2.74 -7.22
C SER A 175 -13.65 1.68 -6.94
N HIS A 176 -12.38 1.96 -7.27
CA HIS A 176 -11.34 0.94 -7.38
C HIS A 176 -10.06 1.22 -6.57
N HIS A 177 -10.04 2.27 -5.77
CA HIS A 177 -9.00 2.42 -4.76
C HIS A 177 -9.43 1.68 -3.50
N ASN A 178 -8.58 0.84 -2.97
CA ASN A 178 -8.66 -0.08 -1.83
C ASN A 178 -9.36 0.44 -0.54
N VAL A 179 -10.37 1.27 -0.64
CA VAL A 179 -11.11 1.84 0.50
C VAL A 179 -12.30 0.95 0.92
N GLY A 180 -12.47 -0.18 0.27
CA GLY A 180 -13.60 -1.09 0.48
C GLY A 180 -13.17 -2.50 0.80
N GLY A 181 -12.96 -2.78 2.07
CA GLY A 181 -13.25 -4.06 2.65
C GLY A 181 -12.38 -5.25 2.22
N LEU A 182 -11.38 -5.55 3.02
CA LEU A 182 -11.05 -6.95 3.29
C LEU A 182 -12.28 -7.61 3.95
N PRO A 183 -12.48 -8.94 3.77
CA PRO A 183 -13.57 -9.64 4.42
C PRO A 183 -13.52 -9.48 5.93
N ASP A 184 -14.70 -9.46 6.56
CA ASP A 184 -14.89 -9.34 8.00
C ASP A 184 -14.23 -10.47 8.82
N ASP A 185 -13.74 -11.52 8.16
CA ASP A 185 -13.07 -12.67 8.79
C ASP A 185 -11.53 -12.55 8.86
N LEU A 186 -10.97 -11.50 8.23
CA LEU A 186 -9.57 -11.12 8.42
C LEU A 186 -9.54 -9.85 9.28
N GLU A 187 -9.45 -10.04 10.60
CA GLU A 187 -9.30 -8.95 11.57
C GLU A 187 -7.88 -8.37 11.51
N PHE A 188 -7.66 -7.40 10.61
CA PHE A 188 -6.47 -6.56 10.59
C PHE A 188 -6.79 -5.16 11.15
N THR A 189 -5.81 -4.58 11.82
CA THR A 189 -5.82 -3.19 12.28
C THR A 189 -5.15 -2.27 11.27
#